data_7293f9fff81ada72981b5103d5d23096
#
_entry.id   7293f9fff81ada72981b5103d5d23096
#
_cell.length_a   1.000
_cell.length_b   1.000
_cell.length_c   1.000
_cell.angle_alpha   90.00
_cell.angle_beta   90.00
_cell.angle_gamma   90.00
#
_symmetry.space_group_name_H-M   'P 1'
#
loop_
_entity.id
_entity.type
_entity.pdbx_description
1 polymer ?
#
loop_
_entity_poly.entity_id
_entity_poly.type
_entity_poly.pdbx_seq_one_letter_code
_entity_poly.pdbx_strand_id
1 'polypeptide(L)'
;AVQPRSFARGLQDRQEAAAESFRKMMLAMARDLRVILIKLADRLHNMRTLGAQSPEARTRIARETLEIYAPIAQRLGMNLMKAELQDLGFRAMHPWRHAVLARRIRTQPVVRREALAKIEAQLAQRLSKEGFQFRLVGRVKSPWSIYTKLRAEGKSFAQVMDVFGFRLVVRSVPECYHALGVVHSVFKPVDGRFRDFVAIPKANGYQSLHTVLFGPYGSPIEVQIRTEEMDLIAERGIAAHWSYKHGGEASGAQNRAQSWVASLIESQRATGSSLEFLENVKIDLFPDEVYLFTPKGDIMALPRNA
;
A
#
# COMPACT_ATOMS: atom_id res chain seq x y z
N ALA A 1 -43.08 20.54 -4.61
CA ALA A 1 -41.74 21.11 -4.81
C ALA A 1 -40.99 21.00 -3.48
N VAL A 2 -40.13 20.01 -3.35
CA VAL A 2 -39.23 19.82 -2.17
C VAL A 2 -38.18 20.91 -2.25
N GLN A 3 -38.08 21.73 -1.22
CA GLN A 3 -37.17 22.86 -1.19
C GLN A 3 -35.70 22.40 -1.24
N PRO A 4 -34.86 22.89 -2.16
CA PRO A 4 -33.45 22.50 -2.27
C PRO A 4 -32.62 22.72 -1.00
N ARG A 5 -33.03 23.65 -0.13
CA ARG A 5 -32.36 24.01 1.13
C ARG A 5 -32.42 22.94 2.21
N SER A 6 -33.48 22.14 2.28
CA SER A 6 -33.61 21.07 3.29
C SER A 6 -32.75 19.84 2.95
N PHE A 7 -32.59 19.54 1.68
CA PHE A 7 -31.74 18.45 1.20
C PHE A 7 -30.24 18.77 1.40
N ALA A 8 -29.83 20.01 1.11
CA ALA A 8 -28.46 20.47 1.32
C ALA A 8 -28.06 20.46 2.80
N ARG A 9 -28.95 20.91 3.72
CA ARG A 9 -28.72 20.81 5.18
C ARG A 9 -28.56 19.39 5.64
N GLY A 10 -29.43 18.48 5.25
CA GLY A 10 -29.33 17.08 5.65
C GLY A 10 -28.09 16.34 5.12
N LEU A 11 -27.50 16.80 4.00
CA LEU A 11 -26.21 16.32 3.49
C LEU A 11 -25.04 16.86 4.32
N GLN A 12 -25.07 18.14 4.67
CA GLN A 12 -24.06 18.80 5.48
C GLN A 12 -24.02 18.23 6.90
N ASP A 13 -25.17 18.04 7.55
CA ASP A 13 -25.30 17.42 8.87
C ASP A 13 -24.72 16.00 8.89
N ARG A 14 -24.93 15.22 7.83
CA ARG A 14 -24.37 13.87 7.70
C ARG A 14 -22.84 13.88 7.50
N GLN A 15 -22.30 14.85 6.77
CA GLN A 15 -20.86 15.00 6.59
C GLN A 15 -20.18 15.42 7.89
N GLU A 16 -20.77 16.35 8.62
CA GLU A 16 -20.29 16.76 9.94
C GLU A 16 -20.32 15.62 10.95
N ALA A 17 -21.41 14.84 11.00
CA ALA A 17 -21.51 13.67 11.88
C ALA A 17 -20.46 12.59 11.51
N ALA A 18 -20.19 12.37 10.22
CA ALA A 18 -19.18 11.43 9.77
C ALA A 18 -17.77 11.93 10.15
N ALA A 19 -17.48 13.22 9.98
CA ALA A 19 -16.22 13.84 10.37
C ALA A 19 -15.99 13.78 11.88
N GLU A 20 -17.02 14.04 12.68
CA GLU A 20 -16.94 13.94 14.14
C GLU A 20 -16.73 12.50 14.61
N SER A 21 -17.39 11.52 13.99
CA SER A 21 -17.18 10.10 14.26
C SER A 21 -15.73 9.68 13.93
N PHE A 22 -15.21 10.15 12.81
CA PHE A 22 -13.84 9.92 12.41
C PHE A 22 -12.83 10.56 13.39
N ARG A 23 -13.08 11.81 13.79
CA ARG A 23 -12.27 12.50 14.80
C ARG A 23 -12.21 11.73 16.12
N LYS A 24 -13.36 11.27 16.64
CA LYS A 24 -13.43 10.44 17.85
C LYS A 24 -12.63 9.15 17.71
N MET A 25 -12.71 8.51 16.56
CA MET A 25 -11.92 7.31 16.24
C MET A 25 -10.41 7.60 16.28
N MET A 26 -9.95 8.71 15.68
CA MET A 26 -8.54 9.08 15.67
C MET A 26 -8.01 9.38 17.07
N LEU A 27 -8.81 10.06 17.90
CA LEU A 27 -8.49 10.31 19.32
C LEU A 27 -8.42 9.02 20.15
N ALA A 28 -9.29 8.06 19.87
CA ALA A 28 -9.25 6.75 20.54
C ALA A 28 -8.00 5.94 20.12
N MET A 29 -7.61 6.00 18.83
CA MET A 29 -6.35 5.39 18.34
C MET A 29 -5.12 5.92 19.05
N ALA A 30 -5.10 7.19 19.40
CA ALA A 30 -4.00 7.81 20.09
C ALA A 30 -3.75 7.23 21.49
N ARG A 31 -4.82 6.76 22.11
CA ARG A 31 -4.75 6.10 23.42
C ARG A 31 -4.38 4.61 23.26
N ASP A 32 -4.90 3.97 22.22
CA ASP A 32 -4.67 2.54 21.97
C ASP A 32 -4.77 2.22 20.48
N LEU A 33 -3.64 1.89 19.85
CA LEU A 33 -3.58 1.51 18.44
C LEU A 33 -4.43 0.28 18.08
N ARG A 34 -4.84 -0.55 19.07
CA ARG A 34 -5.72 -1.69 18.81
C ARG A 34 -7.09 -1.28 18.31
N VAL A 35 -7.55 -0.08 18.67
CA VAL A 35 -8.82 0.48 18.20
C VAL A 35 -8.86 0.53 16.68
N ILE A 36 -7.77 0.96 16.02
CA ILE A 36 -7.77 1.04 14.55
C ILE A 36 -7.71 -0.35 13.91
N LEU A 37 -7.01 -1.30 14.52
CA LEU A 37 -6.97 -2.68 14.01
C LEU A 37 -8.36 -3.30 13.97
N ILE A 38 -9.14 -3.11 15.06
CA ILE A 38 -10.53 -3.56 15.15
C ILE A 38 -11.38 -2.86 14.08
N LYS A 39 -11.22 -1.54 13.93
CA LYS A 39 -11.96 -0.76 12.93
C LYS A 39 -11.62 -1.12 11.49
N LEU A 40 -10.36 -1.41 11.20
CA LEU A 40 -9.94 -1.89 9.88
C LEU A 40 -10.46 -3.30 9.59
N ALA A 41 -10.50 -4.18 10.59
CA ALA A 41 -11.08 -5.52 10.46
C ALA A 41 -12.61 -5.47 10.24
N ASP A 42 -13.32 -4.64 11.01
CA ASP A 42 -14.75 -4.37 10.83
C ASP A 42 -15.03 -3.80 9.43
N ARG A 43 -14.26 -2.79 8.99
CA ARG A 43 -14.39 -2.21 7.65
C ARG A 43 -14.15 -3.26 6.55
N LEU A 44 -13.16 -4.12 6.71
CA LEU A 44 -12.88 -5.18 5.75
C LEU A 44 -14.03 -6.18 5.67
N HIS A 45 -14.61 -6.57 6.82
CA HIS A 45 -15.78 -7.42 6.86
C HIS A 45 -16.98 -6.77 6.14
N ASN A 46 -17.25 -5.50 6.43
CA ASN A 46 -18.32 -4.74 5.78
C ASN A 46 -18.11 -4.61 4.27
N MET A 47 -16.87 -4.46 3.80
CA MET A 47 -16.56 -4.44 2.38
C MET A 47 -16.77 -5.79 1.69
N ARG A 48 -16.49 -6.91 2.36
CA ARG A 48 -16.75 -8.26 1.85
C ARG A 48 -18.24 -8.55 1.71
N THR A 49 -19.06 -7.99 2.60
CA THR A 49 -20.52 -8.18 2.64
C THR A 49 -21.31 -7.02 2.03
N LEU A 50 -20.65 -6.11 1.31
CA LEU A 50 -21.22 -4.86 0.80
C LEU A 50 -22.39 -5.06 -0.17
N GLY A 51 -22.51 -6.25 -0.78
CA GLY A 51 -23.61 -6.60 -1.69
C GLY A 51 -25.01 -6.52 -1.08
N ALA A 52 -25.14 -6.65 0.24
CA ALA A 52 -26.41 -6.55 0.97
C ALA A 52 -26.92 -5.11 1.14
N GLN A 53 -26.09 -4.09 0.82
CA GLN A 53 -26.42 -2.69 0.99
C GLN A 53 -27.08 -2.09 -0.26
N SER A 54 -27.82 -0.97 -0.12
CA SER A 54 -28.37 -0.22 -1.25
C SER A 54 -27.24 0.33 -2.16
N PRO A 55 -27.48 0.59 -3.45
CA PRO A 55 -26.48 1.13 -4.38
C PRO A 55 -25.80 2.42 -3.86
N GLU A 56 -26.59 3.32 -3.27
CA GLU A 56 -26.12 4.60 -2.71
C GLU A 56 -25.20 4.35 -1.49
N ALA A 57 -25.61 3.45 -0.58
CA ALA A 57 -24.82 3.06 0.59
C ALA A 57 -23.52 2.37 0.16
N ARG A 58 -23.58 1.47 -0.83
CA ARG A 58 -22.38 0.81 -1.40
C ARG A 58 -21.37 1.82 -1.91
N THR A 59 -21.81 2.79 -2.71
CA THR A 59 -20.92 3.82 -3.27
C THR A 59 -20.31 4.68 -2.19
N ARG A 60 -21.09 5.09 -1.19
CA ARG A 60 -20.60 5.90 -0.06
C ARG A 60 -19.57 5.14 0.78
N ILE A 61 -19.87 3.90 1.18
CA ILE A 61 -18.98 3.07 2.00
C ILE A 61 -17.68 2.75 1.24
N ALA A 62 -17.78 2.44 -0.05
CA ALA A 62 -16.62 2.15 -0.89
C ALA A 62 -15.71 3.38 -1.05
N ARG A 63 -16.29 4.57 -1.26
CA ARG A 63 -15.54 5.82 -1.36
C ARG A 63 -14.80 6.12 -0.06
N GLU A 64 -15.48 6.10 1.07
CA GLU A 64 -14.89 6.30 2.40
C GLU A 64 -13.76 5.29 2.65
N THR A 65 -13.94 4.03 2.24
CA THR A 65 -12.92 3.00 2.36
C THR A 65 -11.68 3.33 1.55
N LEU A 66 -11.83 3.80 0.31
CA LEU A 66 -10.69 4.15 -0.56
C LEU A 66 -10.00 5.44 -0.15
N GLU A 67 -10.74 6.43 0.38
CA GLU A 67 -10.22 7.74 0.75
C GLU A 67 -9.62 7.78 2.17
N ILE A 68 -10.05 6.90 3.07
CA ILE A 68 -9.69 6.96 4.48
C ILE A 68 -9.06 5.65 4.96
N TYR A 69 -9.80 4.53 4.94
CA TYR A 69 -9.35 3.29 5.60
C TYR A 69 -8.19 2.60 4.88
N ALA A 70 -8.19 2.57 3.55
CA ALA A 70 -7.08 1.99 2.80
C ALA A 70 -5.78 2.80 2.93
N PRO A 71 -5.78 4.16 2.90
CA PRO A 71 -4.63 4.97 3.25
C PRO A 71 -4.15 4.79 4.69
N ILE A 72 -5.05 4.69 5.68
CA ILE A 72 -4.68 4.38 7.07
C ILE A 72 -3.97 3.02 7.14
N ALA A 73 -4.52 1.99 6.51
CA ALA A 73 -3.88 0.67 6.45
C ALA A 73 -2.49 0.75 5.79
N GLN A 74 -2.32 1.59 4.77
CA GLN A 74 -1.02 1.86 4.14
C GLN A 74 -0.04 2.55 5.11
N ARG A 75 -0.49 3.57 5.85
CA ARG A 75 0.33 4.30 6.81
C ARG A 75 0.80 3.40 7.94
N LEU A 76 -0.04 2.46 8.35
CA LEU A 76 0.27 1.43 9.35
C LEU A 76 1.05 0.23 8.78
N GLY A 77 1.43 0.23 7.51
CA GLY A 77 2.18 -0.84 6.85
C GLY A 77 1.37 -2.11 6.56
N MET A 78 0.07 -2.13 6.80
CA MET A 78 -0.82 -3.29 6.65
C MET A 78 -1.20 -3.54 5.18
N ASN A 79 -0.21 -3.87 4.35
CA ASN A 79 -0.38 -3.89 2.90
C ASN A 79 -1.33 -4.97 2.38
N LEU A 80 -1.47 -6.11 3.05
CA LEU A 80 -2.47 -7.13 2.69
C LEU A 80 -3.88 -6.57 2.84
N MET A 81 -4.19 -5.99 3.99
CA MET A 81 -5.50 -5.41 4.27
C MET A 81 -5.79 -4.22 3.34
N LYS A 82 -4.82 -3.33 3.15
CA LYS A 82 -4.91 -2.23 2.20
C LYS A 82 -5.27 -2.72 0.80
N ALA A 83 -4.56 -3.73 0.28
CA ALA A 83 -4.77 -4.23 -1.07
C ALA A 83 -6.18 -4.81 -1.25
N GLU A 84 -6.70 -5.53 -0.26
CA GLU A 84 -8.05 -6.08 -0.28
C GLU A 84 -9.11 -4.99 -0.19
N LEU A 85 -8.96 -4.01 0.73
CA LEU A 85 -9.86 -2.86 0.84
C LEU A 85 -9.92 -2.06 -0.48
N GLN A 86 -8.77 -1.87 -1.12
CA GLN A 86 -8.68 -1.16 -2.40
C GLN A 86 -9.36 -1.92 -3.53
N ASP A 87 -9.18 -3.22 -3.64
CA ASP A 87 -9.80 -4.03 -4.70
C ASP A 87 -11.33 -4.10 -4.54
N LEU A 88 -11.80 -4.35 -3.33
CA LEU A 88 -13.23 -4.37 -3.00
C LEU A 88 -13.88 -3.00 -3.24
N GLY A 89 -13.23 -1.91 -2.80
CA GLY A 89 -13.70 -0.54 -3.01
C GLY A 89 -13.75 -0.15 -4.48
N PHE A 90 -12.72 -0.49 -5.25
CA PHE A 90 -12.67 -0.23 -6.68
C PHE A 90 -13.75 -1.00 -7.44
N ARG A 91 -13.95 -2.27 -7.11
CA ARG A 91 -15.00 -3.10 -7.70
C ARG A 91 -16.40 -2.54 -7.41
N ALA A 92 -16.63 -2.02 -6.20
CA ALA A 92 -17.91 -1.44 -5.82
C ALA A 92 -18.18 -0.08 -6.49
N MET A 93 -17.16 0.78 -6.61
CA MET A 93 -17.29 2.11 -7.23
C MET A 93 -17.28 2.09 -8.76
N HIS A 94 -16.47 1.21 -9.35
CA HIS A 94 -16.25 1.18 -10.80
C HIS A 94 -16.26 -0.25 -11.35
N PRO A 95 -17.37 -0.99 -11.23
CA PRO A 95 -17.44 -2.41 -11.52
C PRO A 95 -17.01 -2.75 -12.96
N TRP A 96 -17.43 -1.94 -13.92
CA TRP A 96 -17.05 -2.14 -15.33
C TRP A 96 -15.54 -1.93 -15.55
N ARG A 97 -14.96 -0.85 -15.01
CA ARG A 97 -13.51 -0.58 -15.13
C ARG A 97 -12.67 -1.66 -14.46
N HIS A 98 -13.10 -2.12 -13.29
CA HIS A 98 -12.48 -3.24 -12.59
C HIS A 98 -12.49 -4.50 -13.45
N ALA A 99 -13.65 -4.88 -14.02
CA ALA A 99 -13.79 -6.07 -14.85
C ALA A 99 -12.92 -6.01 -16.12
N VAL A 100 -12.88 -4.85 -16.80
CA VAL A 100 -12.04 -4.64 -17.99
C VAL A 100 -10.55 -4.77 -17.65
N LEU A 101 -10.09 -4.13 -16.58
CA LEU A 101 -8.69 -4.22 -16.15
C LEU A 101 -8.33 -5.63 -15.70
N ALA A 102 -9.16 -6.28 -14.90
CA ALA A 102 -8.94 -7.65 -14.46
C ALA A 102 -8.84 -8.63 -15.65
N ARG A 103 -9.67 -8.45 -16.69
CA ARG A 103 -9.57 -9.22 -17.93
C ARG A 103 -8.27 -8.94 -18.67
N ARG A 104 -7.91 -7.66 -18.86
CA ARG A 104 -6.67 -7.27 -19.56
C ARG A 104 -5.42 -7.79 -18.85
N ILE A 105 -5.38 -7.74 -17.53
CA ILE A 105 -4.27 -8.29 -16.74
C ILE A 105 -4.11 -9.78 -17.02
N ARG A 106 -5.21 -10.56 -16.95
CA ARG A 106 -5.17 -12.01 -17.19
C ARG A 106 -4.75 -12.40 -18.61
N THR A 107 -5.01 -11.54 -19.59
CA THR A 107 -4.66 -11.81 -21.00
C THR A 107 -3.25 -11.37 -21.37
N GLN A 108 -2.48 -10.75 -20.47
CA GLN A 108 -1.08 -10.40 -20.75
C GLN A 108 -0.24 -11.66 -20.99
N PRO A 109 0.63 -11.68 -22.03
CA PRO A 109 1.49 -12.85 -22.31
C PRO A 109 2.38 -13.25 -21.14
N VAL A 110 2.91 -12.27 -20.39
CA VAL A 110 3.77 -12.51 -19.22
C VAL A 110 3.02 -13.15 -18.04
N VAL A 111 1.69 -12.97 -17.96
CA VAL A 111 0.85 -13.56 -16.90
C VAL A 111 0.42 -14.99 -17.24
N ARG A 112 0.71 -15.47 -18.45
CA ARG A 112 0.46 -16.87 -18.79
C ARG A 112 1.28 -17.79 -17.91
N ARG A 113 0.66 -18.83 -17.39
CA ARG A 113 1.27 -19.77 -16.45
C ARG A 113 2.64 -20.31 -16.90
N GLU A 114 2.78 -20.57 -18.20
CA GLU A 114 4.01 -21.08 -18.79
C GLU A 114 5.16 -20.04 -18.76
N ALA A 115 4.86 -18.78 -19.10
CA ALA A 115 5.85 -17.69 -19.06
C ALA A 115 6.33 -17.44 -17.63
N LEU A 116 5.41 -17.45 -16.65
CA LEU A 116 5.73 -17.28 -15.25
C LEU A 116 6.59 -18.43 -14.71
N ALA A 117 6.19 -19.67 -15.01
CA ALA A 117 6.95 -20.85 -14.59
C ALA A 117 8.37 -20.85 -15.18
N LYS A 118 8.54 -20.41 -16.42
CA LYS A 118 9.85 -20.27 -17.06
C LYS A 118 10.74 -19.26 -16.35
N ILE A 119 10.21 -18.07 -16.02
CA ILE A 119 10.94 -17.02 -15.30
C ILE A 119 11.33 -17.50 -13.91
N GLU A 120 10.36 -18.08 -13.20
CA GLU A 120 10.56 -18.64 -11.85
C GLU A 120 11.65 -19.71 -11.86
N ALA A 121 11.60 -20.66 -12.81
CA ALA A 121 12.59 -21.71 -12.93
C ALA A 121 14.00 -21.17 -13.20
N GLN A 122 14.16 -20.18 -14.09
CA GLN A 122 15.46 -19.57 -14.39
C GLN A 122 16.05 -18.84 -13.18
N LEU A 123 15.25 -18.05 -12.48
CA LEU A 123 15.66 -17.37 -11.25
C LEU A 123 16.01 -18.37 -10.15
N ALA A 124 15.14 -19.35 -9.92
CA ALA A 124 15.34 -20.38 -8.88
C ALA A 124 16.59 -21.22 -9.15
N GLN A 125 16.80 -21.67 -10.38
CA GLN A 125 17.99 -22.43 -10.78
C GLN A 125 19.28 -21.63 -10.51
N ARG A 126 19.30 -20.36 -10.89
CA ARG A 126 20.49 -19.53 -10.71
C ARG A 126 20.77 -19.23 -9.24
N LEU A 127 19.73 -18.87 -8.46
CA LEU A 127 19.85 -18.65 -7.02
C LEU A 127 20.30 -19.91 -6.27
N SER A 128 19.74 -21.08 -6.61
CA SER A 128 20.15 -22.36 -6.00
C SER A 128 21.60 -22.68 -6.32
N LYS A 129 22.07 -22.40 -7.52
CA LYS A 129 23.47 -22.61 -7.94
C LYS A 129 24.47 -21.75 -7.15
N GLU A 130 24.05 -20.57 -6.69
CA GLU A 130 24.81 -19.69 -5.81
C GLU A 130 24.65 -20.04 -4.31
N GLY A 131 23.94 -21.11 -4.00
CA GLY A 131 23.76 -21.60 -2.62
C GLY A 131 22.75 -20.83 -1.76
N PHE A 132 21.88 -20.02 -2.38
CA PHE A 132 20.84 -19.30 -1.62
C PHE A 132 19.80 -20.25 -1.05
N GLN A 133 19.38 -19.98 0.18
CA GLN A 133 18.10 -20.41 0.72
C GLN A 133 17.09 -19.28 0.54
N PHE A 134 16.06 -19.52 -0.24
CA PHE A 134 15.12 -18.45 -0.64
C PHE A 134 13.69 -18.97 -0.79
N ARG A 135 12.75 -18.02 -0.76
CA ARG A 135 11.37 -18.22 -1.18
C ARG A 135 11.07 -17.25 -2.32
N LEU A 136 10.69 -17.76 -3.47
CA LEU A 136 10.32 -16.99 -4.66
C LEU A 136 8.82 -17.10 -4.89
N VAL A 137 8.11 -15.98 -4.97
CA VAL A 137 6.65 -15.93 -5.13
C VAL A 137 6.28 -14.98 -6.24
N GLY A 138 5.59 -15.49 -7.26
CA GLY A 138 5.02 -14.66 -8.33
C GLY A 138 3.86 -13.80 -7.81
N ARG A 139 3.79 -12.55 -8.28
CA ARG A 139 2.77 -11.57 -7.89
C ARG A 139 2.22 -10.82 -9.10
N VAL A 140 0.91 -10.74 -9.20
CA VAL A 140 0.21 -9.90 -10.16
C VAL A 140 -0.30 -8.65 -9.44
N LYS A 141 -0.11 -7.47 -10.01
CA LYS A 141 -0.64 -6.22 -9.44
C LYS A 141 -2.17 -6.20 -9.49
N SER A 142 -2.77 -5.61 -8.46
CA SER A 142 -4.22 -5.47 -8.39
C SER A 142 -4.76 -4.52 -9.46
N PRO A 143 -6.00 -4.71 -9.94
CA PRO A 143 -6.65 -3.78 -10.86
C PRO A 143 -6.67 -2.33 -10.35
N TRP A 144 -6.82 -2.12 -9.03
CA TRP A 144 -6.74 -0.80 -8.41
C TRP A 144 -5.39 -0.13 -8.61
N SER A 145 -4.28 -0.85 -8.31
CA SER A 145 -2.93 -0.30 -8.44
C SER A 145 -2.61 0.10 -9.89
N ILE A 146 -3.11 -0.65 -10.87
CA ILE A 146 -2.96 -0.33 -12.28
C ILE A 146 -3.84 0.87 -12.64
N TYR A 147 -5.10 0.91 -12.20
CA TYR A 147 -6.03 2.00 -12.46
C TYR A 147 -5.52 3.35 -11.94
N THR A 148 -5.03 3.39 -10.71
CA THR A 148 -4.46 4.61 -10.12
C THR A 148 -3.23 5.09 -10.87
N LYS A 149 -2.36 4.17 -11.30
CA LYS A 149 -1.17 4.50 -12.08
C LYS A 149 -1.51 5.04 -13.47
N LEU A 150 -2.48 4.42 -14.16
CA LEU A 150 -2.98 4.92 -15.45
C LEU A 150 -3.53 6.35 -15.34
N ARG A 151 -4.25 6.64 -14.25
CA ARG A 151 -4.81 7.98 -14.01
C ARG A 151 -3.75 9.01 -13.64
N ALA A 152 -2.84 8.65 -12.73
CA ALA A 152 -1.82 9.58 -12.23
C ALA A 152 -0.76 9.94 -13.28
N GLU A 153 -0.37 8.97 -14.12
CA GLU A 153 0.71 9.14 -15.09
C GLU A 153 0.19 9.43 -16.51
N GLY A 154 -1.13 9.45 -16.74
CA GLY A 154 -1.73 9.64 -18.07
C GLY A 154 -1.34 8.56 -19.08
N LYS A 155 -0.86 7.40 -18.62
CA LYS A 155 -0.34 6.32 -19.46
C LYS A 155 -1.44 5.40 -19.96
N SER A 156 -1.22 4.83 -21.14
CA SER A 156 -2.01 3.70 -21.62
C SER A 156 -1.63 2.41 -20.88
N PHE A 157 -2.51 1.39 -20.90
CA PHE A 157 -2.23 0.09 -20.29
C PHE A 157 -0.96 -0.58 -20.85
N ALA A 158 -0.65 -0.40 -22.13
CA ALA A 158 0.55 -0.94 -22.77
C ALA A 158 1.85 -0.34 -22.22
N GLN A 159 1.80 0.86 -21.66
CA GLN A 159 2.96 1.56 -21.08
C GLN A 159 3.20 1.23 -19.60
N VAL A 160 2.29 0.47 -18.96
CA VAL A 160 2.47 0.02 -17.57
C VAL A 160 3.43 -1.17 -17.56
N MET A 161 4.67 -0.91 -17.15
CA MET A 161 5.76 -1.87 -17.21
C MET A 161 5.80 -2.87 -16.05
N ASP A 162 4.96 -2.73 -15.05
CA ASP A 162 5.07 -3.46 -13.79
C ASP A 162 3.76 -4.17 -13.39
N VAL A 163 3.10 -4.77 -14.37
CA VAL A 163 1.85 -5.53 -14.17
C VAL A 163 2.10 -6.82 -13.39
N PHE A 164 3.29 -7.41 -13.58
CA PHE A 164 3.70 -8.66 -12.97
C PHE A 164 5.07 -8.51 -12.31
N GLY A 165 5.28 -9.26 -11.25
CA GLY A 165 6.57 -9.28 -10.56
C GLY A 165 6.77 -10.53 -9.72
N PHE A 166 7.97 -10.65 -9.17
CA PHE A 166 8.35 -11.66 -8.21
C PHE A 166 8.75 -11.02 -6.88
N ARG A 167 8.48 -11.74 -5.83
CA ARG A 167 9.01 -11.48 -4.50
C ARG A 167 10.05 -12.56 -4.21
N LEU A 168 11.25 -12.13 -3.95
CA LEU A 168 12.36 -12.96 -3.52
C LEU A 168 12.64 -12.66 -2.05
N VAL A 169 12.50 -13.66 -1.20
CA VAL A 169 12.77 -13.56 0.23
C VAL A 169 14.01 -14.38 0.54
N VAL A 170 14.99 -13.74 1.17
CA VAL A 170 16.30 -14.29 1.57
C VAL A 170 16.52 -14.10 3.07
N ARG A 171 17.62 -14.63 3.64
CA ARG A 171 17.83 -14.67 5.09
C ARG A 171 18.38 -13.37 5.69
N SER A 172 19.19 -12.62 4.94
CA SER A 172 19.93 -11.48 5.48
C SER A 172 20.00 -10.31 4.51
N VAL A 173 20.31 -9.12 5.04
CA VAL A 173 20.52 -7.91 4.22
C VAL A 173 21.68 -8.07 3.22
N PRO A 174 22.85 -8.60 3.58
CA PRO A 174 23.90 -8.87 2.60
C PRO A 174 23.43 -9.82 1.48
N GLU A 175 22.63 -10.83 1.82
CA GLU A 175 22.03 -11.72 0.81
C GLU A 175 21.06 -10.98 -0.13
N CYS A 176 20.36 -9.93 0.32
CA CYS A 176 19.51 -9.13 -0.56
C CYS A 176 20.32 -8.48 -1.70
N TYR A 177 21.45 -7.87 -1.37
CA TYR A 177 22.33 -7.23 -2.37
C TYR A 177 23.06 -8.25 -3.26
N HIS A 178 23.48 -9.38 -2.70
CA HIS A 178 24.05 -10.47 -3.49
C HIS A 178 23.01 -11.04 -4.47
N ALA A 179 21.78 -11.32 -3.99
CA ALA A 179 20.69 -11.80 -4.83
C ALA A 179 20.31 -10.81 -5.94
N LEU A 180 20.41 -9.49 -5.70
CA LEU A 180 20.23 -8.46 -6.74
C LEU A 180 21.20 -8.66 -7.90
N GLY A 181 22.49 -8.87 -7.61
CA GLY A 181 23.51 -9.15 -8.63
C GLY A 181 23.22 -10.43 -9.41
N VAL A 182 22.79 -11.49 -8.70
CA VAL A 182 22.40 -12.77 -9.33
C VAL A 182 21.19 -12.56 -10.26
N VAL A 183 20.15 -11.87 -9.81
CA VAL A 183 18.94 -11.58 -10.59
C VAL A 183 19.28 -10.76 -11.84
N HIS A 184 20.17 -9.75 -11.74
CA HIS A 184 20.64 -8.93 -12.87
C HIS A 184 21.52 -9.71 -13.86
N SER A 185 22.16 -10.80 -13.42
CA SER A 185 22.91 -11.70 -14.32
C SER A 185 21.97 -12.54 -15.20
N VAL A 186 20.78 -12.88 -14.69
CA VAL A 186 19.76 -13.67 -15.40
C VAL A 186 18.95 -12.79 -16.37
N PHE A 187 18.48 -11.64 -15.90
CA PHE A 187 17.68 -10.71 -16.67
C PHE A 187 18.27 -9.30 -16.57
N LYS A 188 18.39 -8.59 -17.69
CA LYS A 188 18.94 -7.24 -17.69
C LYS A 188 18.01 -6.24 -17.05
N PRO A 189 18.51 -5.35 -16.16
CA PRO A 189 17.71 -4.32 -15.55
C PRO A 189 17.29 -3.23 -16.54
N VAL A 190 16.10 -2.67 -16.32
CA VAL A 190 15.64 -1.46 -17.00
C VAL A 190 16.25 -0.25 -16.30
N ASP A 191 16.94 0.59 -17.06
CA ASP A 191 17.60 1.78 -16.54
C ASP A 191 16.64 2.73 -15.79
N GLY A 192 17.16 3.34 -14.71
CA GLY A 192 16.37 4.24 -13.83
C GLY A 192 15.24 3.59 -13.06
N ARG A 193 15.11 2.25 -13.09
CA ARG A 193 14.01 1.51 -12.42
C ARG A 193 14.45 0.71 -11.19
N PHE A 194 15.63 0.99 -10.67
CA PHE A 194 16.08 0.47 -9.38
C PHE A 194 15.69 1.43 -8.25
N ARG A 195 15.27 0.86 -7.12
CA ARG A 195 14.98 1.60 -5.86
C ARG A 195 15.48 0.77 -4.69
N ASP A 196 16.25 1.41 -3.83
CA ASP A 196 16.78 0.82 -2.60
C ASP A 196 16.01 1.34 -1.38
N PHE A 197 14.98 0.59 -1.00
CA PHE A 197 14.24 0.84 0.24
C PHE A 197 14.79 0.04 1.43
N VAL A 198 15.92 -0.66 1.26
CA VAL A 198 16.65 -1.28 2.39
C VAL A 198 17.52 -0.23 3.05
N ALA A 199 18.31 0.50 2.24
CA ALA A 199 19.15 1.60 2.71
C ALA A 199 18.32 2.82 3.13
N ILE A 200 17.23 3.13 2.40
CA ILE A 200 16.34 4.26 2.67
C ILE A 200 14.91 3.75 2.85
N PRO A 201 14.52 3.30 4.07
CA PRO A 201 13.18 2.79 4.34
C PRO A 201 12.10 3.84 4.12
N LYS A 202 10.91 3.43 3.71
CA LYS A 202 9.76 4.32 3.66
C LYS A 202 9.30 4.73 5.06
N ALA A 203 8.58 5.85 5.18
CA ALA A 203 8.08 6.37 6.46
C ALA A 203 7.25 5.34 7.27
N ASN A 204 6.55 4.42 6.60
CA ASN A 204 5.84 3.32 7.26
C ASN A 204 6.73 2.11 7.61
N GLY A 205 8.06 2.23 7.45
CA GLY A 205 9.04 1.18 7.74
C GLY A 205 9.14 0.08 6.70
N TYR A 206 8.54 0.25 5.52
CA TYR A 206 8.69 -0.70 4.43
C TYR A 206 10.13 -0.72 3.92
N GLN A 207 10.72 -1.91 3.82
CA GLN A 207 12.06 -2.17 3.28
C GLN A 207 12.00 -3.24 2.19
N SER A 208 12.69 -3.00 1.08
CA SER A 208 12.88 -3.97 -0.01
C SER A 208 13.79 -3.36 -1.08
N LEU A 209 14.59 -4.15 -1.78
CA LEU A 209 15.16 -3.72 -3.06
C LEU A 209 14.10 -3.93 -4.15
N HIS A 210 13.91 -2.94 -5.01
CA HIS A 210 13.03 -3.04 -6.16
C HIS A 210 13.81 -2.85 -7.43
N THR A 211 13.71 -3.79 -8.37
CA THR A 211 14.29 -3.68 -9.69
C THR A 211 13.29 -4.13 -10.75
N VAL A 212 13.29 -3.48 -11.89
CA VAL A 212 12.51 -3.88 -13.07
C VAL A 212 13.46 -4.43 -14.11
N LEU A 213 13.15 -5.58 -14.66
CA LEU A 213 13.97 -6.35 -15.55
C LEU A 213 13.29 -6.54 -16.90
N PHE A 214 14.07 -6.68 -17.97
CA PHE A 214 13.56 -7.15 -19.26
C PHE A 214 13.35 -8.66 -19.18
N GLY A 215 12.10 -9.08 -19.06
CA GLY A 215 11.71 -10.49 -19.06
C GLY A 215 11.56 -11.08 -20.46
N PRO A 216 11.21 -12.36 -20.56
CA PRO A 216 10.87 -13.02 -21.83
C PRO A 216 9.76 -12.25 -22.56
N TYR A 217 9.81 -12.29 -23.89
CA TYR A 217 8.82 -11.60 -24.75
C TYR A 217 8.84 -10.07 -24.65
N GLY A 218 9.94 -9.44 -24.16
CA GLY A 218 10.05 -8.00 -23.98
C GLY A 218 9.15 -7.42 -22.89
N SER A 219 8.49 -8.26 -22.10
CA SER A 219 7.62 -7.80 -21.02
C SER A 219 8.43 -7.50 -19.77
N PRO A 220 8.32 -6.30 -19.18
CA PRO A 220 9.05 -5.98 -17.97
C PRO A 220 8.52 -6.75 -16.77
N ILE A 221 9.44 -7.13 -15.88
CA ILE A 221 9.18 -7.89 -14.65
C ILE A 221 9.74 -7.10 -13.48
N GLU A 222 8.93 -6.81 -12.46
CA GLU A 222 9.42 -6.25 -11.21
C GLU A 222 9.90 -7.38 -10.29
N VAL A 223 11.08 -7.23 -9.69
CA VAL A 223 11.55 -8.12 -8.63
C VAL A 223 11.76 -7.32 -7.36
N GLN A 224 11.11 -7.78 -6.28
CA GLN A 224 11.23 -7.24 -4.93
C GLN A 224 12.05 -8.21 -4.10
N ILE A 225 13.18 -7.76 -3.56
CA ILE A 225 14.10 -8.58 -2.76
C ILE A 225 14.12 -8.06 -1.34
N ARG A 226 13.94 -8.93 -0.35
CA ARG A 226 13.89 -8.58 1.05
C ARG A 226 14.15 -9.77 1.96
N THR A 227 14.42 -9.51 3.24
CA THR A 227 14.54 -10.57 4.25
C THR A 227 13.18 -11.07 4.71
N GLU A 228 13.14 -12.18 5.47
CA GLU A 228 11.89 -12.70 6.06
C GLU A 228 11.26 -11.68 7.01
N GLU A 229 12.06 -10.99 7.81
CA GLU A 229 11.57 -9.94 8.72
C GLU A 229 10.96 -8.77 7.93
N MET A 230 11.66 -8.29 6.88
CA MET A 230 11.13 -7.24 6.00
C MET A 230 9.85 -7.67 5.30
N ASP A 231 9.73 -8.96 4.92
CA ASP A 231 8.52 -9.52 4.30
C ASP A 231 7.34 -9.48 5.28
N LEU A 232 7.57 -9.90 6.51
CA LEU A 232 6.56 -9.88 7.57
C LEU A 232 6.06 -8.47 7.86
N ILE A 233 7.00 -7.51 8.02
CA ILE A 233 6.67 -6.08 8.23
C ILE A 233 5.94 -5.51 7.02
N ALA A 234 6.39 -5.82 5.80
CA ALA A 234 5.78 -5.33 4.58
C ALA A 234 4.35 -5.85 4.36
N GLU A 235 4.01 -7.05 4.83
CA GLU A 235 2.68 -7.64 4.66
C GLU A 235 1.71 -7.24 5.77
N ARG A 236 2.15 -7.28 7.02
CA ARG A 236 1.30 -7.15 8.22
C ARG A 236 1.46 -5.80 8.93
N GLY A 237 2.52 -5.04 8.63
CA GLY A 237 2.79 -3.75 9.29
C GLY A 237 2.82 -3.87 10.81
N ILE A 238 2.17 -2.95 11.49
CA ILE A 238 2.10 -2.94 12.96
C ILE A 238 1.49 -4.22 13.55
N ALA A 239 0.61 -4.92 12.82
CA ALA A 239 -0.01 -6.15 13.29
C ALA A 239 0.98 -7.33 13.38
N ALA A 240 2.11 -7.30 12.67
CA ALA A 240 3.15 -8.31 12.76
C ALA A 240 3.73 -8.42 14.17
N HIS A 241 3.86 -7.29 14.84
CA HIS A 241 4.52 -7.23 16.14
C HIS A 241 3.64 -7.67 17.31
N TRP A 242 2.32 -7.54 17.18
CA TRP A 242 1.40 -8.07 18.21
C TRP A 242 1.33 -9.59 18.23
N SER A 243 1.66 -10.25 17.10
CA SER A 243 1.66 -11.71 17.02
C SER A 243 2.92 -12.34 17.63
N TYR A 244 4.01 -11.59 17.80
CA TYR A 244 5.33 -12.18 18.08
C TYR A 244 5.92 -11.87 19.46
N LYS A 245 5.43 -10.86 20.20
CA LYS A 245 6.01 -10.46 21.51
C LYS A 245 4.95 -10.21 22.57
N HIS A 246 4.77 -11.17 23.45
CA HIS A 246 4.39 -10.91 24.83
C HIS A 246 5.65 -10.44 25.57
N GLY A 247 5.80 -9.14 25.82
CA GLY A 247 6.78 -8.59 26.76
C GLY A 247 8.13 -8.14 26.21
N GLY A 248 8.18 -7.22 25.22
CA GLY A 248 9.41 -6.56 24.79
C GLY A 248 9.19 -5.12 24.33
N GLU A 249 10.29 -4.34 24.20
CA GLU A 249 10.28 -2.94 23.77
C GLU A 249 9.44 -2.72 22.51
N ALA A 250 8.74 -1.59 22.44
CA ALA A 250 7.94 -1.19 21.30
C ALA A 250 8.78 -1.21 20.03
N SER A 251 8.30 -1.95 19.02
CA SER A 251 9.05 -2.07 17.76
C SER A 251 9.10 -0.74 17.01
N GLY A 252 10.10 -0.56 16.14
CA GLY A 252 10.21 0.64 15.32
C GLY A 252 8.94 0.95 14.49
N ALA A 253 8.18 -0.06 14.07
CA ALA A 253 6.90 0.13 13.38
C ALA A 253 5.80 0.67 14.31
N GLN A 254 5.76 0.20 15.55
CA GLN A 254 4.81 0.66 16.57
C GLN A 254 5.13 2.10 16.99
N ASN A 255 6.42 2.42 17.20
CA ASN A 255 6.85 3.78 17.52
C ASN A 255 6.50 4.77 16.39
N ARG A 256 6.71 4.39 15.13
CA ARG A 256 6.31 5.22 13.97
C ARG A 256 4.80 5.43 13.89
N ALA A 257 4.00 4.40 14.14
CA ALA A 257 2.55 4.52 14.16
C ALA A 257 2.08 5.43 15.31
N GLN A 258 2.67 5.31 16.50
CA GLN A 258 2.37 6.19 17.65
C GLN A 258 2.77 7.63 17.38
N SER A 259 3.96 7.88 16.82
CA SER A 259 4.43 9.23 16.46
C SER A 259 3.50 9.87 15.42
N TRP A 260 3.09 9.11 14.42
CA TRP A 260 2.13 9.61 13.42
C TRP A 260 0.77 9.97 14.05
N VAL A 261 0.23 9.10 14.91
CA VAL A 261 -1.02 9.41 15.60
C VAL A 261 -0.89 10.60 16.53
N ALA A 262 0.27 10.76 17.22
CA ALA A 262 0.55 11.93 18.06
C ALA A 262 0.55 13.23 17.22
N SER A 263 1.19 13.23 16.04
CA SER A 263 1.20 14.40 15.14
C SER A 263 -0.22 14.77 14.65
N LEU A 264 -1.08 13.78 14.41
CA LEU A 264 -2.49 14.03 14.05
C LEU A 264 -3.28 14.70 15.19
N ILE A 265 -3.00 14.33 16.45
CA ILE A 265 -3.65 14.98 17.61
C ILE A 265 -3.18 16.42 17.76
N GLU A 266 -1.91 16.67 17.54
CA GLU A 266 -1.34 18.01 17.60
C GLU A 266 -1.94 18.91 16.51
N SER A 267 -2.03 18.41 15.28
CA SER A 267 -2.76 19.06 14.18
C SER A 267 -4.23 19.32 14.51
N GLN A 268 -4.90 18.39 15.22
CA GLN A 268 -6.29 18.54 15.64
C GLN A 268 -6.48 19.71 16.63
N ARG A 269 -5.52 19.97 17.52
CA ARG A 269 -5.60 21.10 18.46
C ARG A 269 -5.55 22.46 17.77
N ALA A 270 -4.95 22.51 16.58
CA ALA A 270 -4.86 23.70 15.75
C ALA A 270 -6.10 23.91 14.85
N THR A 271 -7.00 22.93 14.75
CA THR A 271 -8.13 22.93 13.80
C THR A 271 -9.44 23.28 14.52
N GLY A 272 -10.23 24.20 13.95
CA GLY A 272 -11.47 24.73 14.54
C GLY A 272 -12.71 23.84 14.33
N SER A 273 -12.70 22.90 13.33
CA SER A 273 -13.85 22.07 13.01
C SER A 273 -13.46 20.63 12.69
N SER A 274 -14.41 19.69 12.88
CA SER A 274 -14.22 18.27 12.55
C SER A 274 -14.08 18.01 11.05
N LEU A 275 -14.68 18.84 10.21
CA LEU A 275 -14.55 18.77 8.75
C LEU A 275 -13.14 19.18 8.30
N GLU A 276 -12.64 20.30 8.82
CA GLU A 276 -11.28 20.78 8.54
C GLU A 276 -10.23 19.76 9.02
N PHE A 277 -10.43 19.17 10.19
CA PHE A 277 -9.58 18.07 10.68
C PHE A 277 -9.59 16.87 9.72
N LEU A 278 -10.77 16.45 9.23
CA LEU A 278 -10.88 15.35 8.28
C LEU A 278 -10.12 15.63 6.97
N GLU A 279 -10.21 16.85 6.44
CA GLU A 279 -9.49 17.25 5.22
C GLU A 279 -7.97 17.28 5.45
N ASN A 280 -7.51 17.81 6.59
CA ASN A 280 -6.09 17.81 6.95
C ASN A 280 -5.54 16.37 7.09
N VAL A 281 -6.30 15.48 7.73
CA VAL A 281 -5.92 14.06 7.82
C VAL A 281 -5.87 13.40 6.44
N LYS A 282 -6.80 13.71 5.54
CA LYS A 282 -6.74 13.20 4.16
C LYS A 282 -5.47 13.66 3.44
N ILE A 283 -5.06 14.91 3.60
CA ILE A 283 -3.81 15.43 3.03
C ILE A 283 -2.62 14.68 3.61
N ASP A 284 -2.58 14.48 4.93
CA ASP A 284 -1.49 13.77 5.61
C ASP A 284 -1.42 12.27 5.31
N LEU A 285 -2.57 11.65 4.97
CA LEU A 285 -2.64 10.25 4.55
C LEU A 285 -2.02 9.99 3.16
N PHE A 286 -1.86 11.02 2.34
CA PHE A 286 -1.25 10.95 1.00
C PHE A 286 -0.01 11.85 0.89
N PRO A 287 1.00 11.69 1.76
CA PRO A 287 2.19 12.49 1.66
C PRO A 287 2.95 12.08 0.39
N ASP A 288 3.10 13.00 -0.55
CA ASP A 288 4.23 12.99 -1.48
C ASP A 288 5.46 13.40 -0.64
N GLU A 289 6.25 12.44 -0.21
CA GLU A 289 7.45 12.71 0.58
C GLU A 289 8.58 13.17 -0.33
N VAL A 290 9.24 14.27 0.04
CA VAL A 290 10.51 14.73 -0.53
C VAL A 290 11.60 14.44 0.49
N TYR A 291 12.64 13.74 0.06
CA TYR A 291 13.81 13.48 0.89
C TYR A 291 14.86 14.57 0.67
N LEU A 292 15.22 15.24 1.74
CA LEU A 292 16.33 16.21 1.76
C LEU A 292 17.51 15.60 2.51
N PHE A 293 18.71 15.98 2.09
CA PHE A 293 19.93 15.65 2.80
C PHE A 293 20.40 16.87 3.59
N THR A 294 20.66 16.69 4.87
CA THR A 294 21.32 17.72 5.66
C THR A 294 22.78 17.88 5.23
N PRO A 295 23.46 19.01 5.52
CA PRO A 295 24.89 19.15 5.27
C PRO A 295 25.75 18.09 5.97
N LYS A 296 25.23 17.42 6.99
CA LYS A 296 25.89 16.31 7.70
C LYS A 296 25.62 14.93 7.07
N GLY A 297 24.80 14.87 6.00
CA GLY A 297 24.46 13.63 5.33
C GLY A 297 23.23 12.89 5.88
N ASP A 298 22.54 13.45 6.89
CA ASP A 298 21.31 12.85 7.41
C ASP A 298 20.16 13.03 6.44
N ILE A 299 19.28 12.05 6.36
CA ILE A 299 18.10 12.09 5.49
C ILE A 299 16.90 12.60 6.28
N MET A 300 16.28 13.68 5.80
CA MET A 300 15.02 14.22 6.31
C MET A 300 13.90 13.99 5.30
N ALA A 301 12.82 13.34 5.71
CA ALA A 301 11.60 13.23 4.94
C ALA A 301 10.70 14.44 5.25
N LEU A 302 10.35 15.22 4.24
CA LEU A 302 9.42 16.35 4.36
C LEU A 302 8.21 16.13 3.44
N PRO A 303 7.02 16.65 3.79
CA PRO A 303 5.91 16.71 2.85
C PRO A 303 6.29 17.54 1.61
N ARG A 304 5.77 17.17 0.44
CA ARG A 304 6.12 17.81 -0.85
C ARG A 304 5.82 19.33 -0.91
N ASN A 305 4.96 19.81 -0.03
CA ASN A 305 4.52 21.22 0.05
C ASN A 305 4.97 21.91 1.35
N ALA A 306 5.95 21.35 2.06
CA ALA A 306 6.53 21.99 3.26
C ALA A 306 7.58 23.01 2.90
#